data_5b9240ad5bc8ef93be073042f6e9a113
#
_entry.id   5b9240ad5bc8ef93be073042f6e9a113
#
_cell.length_a   1.000
_cell.length_b   1.000
_cell.length_c   1.000
_cell.angle_alpha   90.00
_cell.angle_beta   90.00
_cell.angle_gamma   90.00
#
_symmetry.space_group_name_H-M   'P 1'
#
loop_
_entity.id
_entity.type
_entity.pdbx_description
1 polymer ?
#
loop_
_entity_poly.entity_id
_entity_poly.type
_entity_poly.pdbx_seq_one_letter_code
_entity_poly.pdbx_strand_id
1 'polypeptide(L)'
;MNLKKNVQHVYLVGAKSLGAYGGYETFIYKLTEYHQNNAKLKYHVACKANGDGCMDESKFDGVTKINDHEFELHNAHCFKIDVPQI
;
A
#
# COMPACT_ATOMS: atom_id res chain seq x y z
N MET A 1 -3.01 27.49 18.85
CA MET A 1 -3.01 27.23 17.46
C MET A 1 -2.65 25.78 17.18
N ASN A 2 -3.23 25.25 16.23
CA ASN A 2 -3.03 23.87 15.90
C ASN A 2 -1.78 23.69 15.07
N LEU A 3 -0.82 23.03 15.62
CA LEU A 3 0.44 22.78 14.93
C LEU A 3 0.49 21.46 14.24
N LYS A 4 -0.63 20.75 14.22
CA LYS A 4 -0.66 19.51 13.51
C LYS A 4 -0.41 19.72 12.06
N LYS A 5 0.46 18.95 11.52
CA LYS A 5 0.62 18.96 10.10
C LYS A 5 -0.63 18.48 9.44
N ASN A 6 -0.98 19.14 8.37
CA ASN A 6 -2.07 18.67 7.56
C ASN A 6 -1.55 17.55 6.69
N VAL A 7 -1.69 16.35 7.18
CA VAL A 7 -1.29 15.18 6.42
C VAL A 7 -2.41 14.84 5.44
N GLN A 8 -2.07 14.77 4.19
CA GLN A 8 -3.03 14.36 3.17
C GLN A 8 -3.00 12.85 3.04
N HIS A 9 -4.15 12.25 3.25
CA HIS A 9 -4.30 10.81 3.09
C HIS A 9 -4.80 10.51 1.69
N VAL A 10 -4.06 9.66 1.00
CA VAL A 10 -4.38 9.30 -0.39
C VAL A 10 -4.67 7.80 -0.41
N TYR A 11 -5.85 7.45 -0.87
CA TYR A 11 -6.26 6.06 -0.93
C TYR A 11 -6.13 5.55 -2.35
N LEU A 12 -5.35 4.49 -2.52
CA LEU A 12 -5.12 3.89 -3.82
C LEU A 12 -5.82 2.55 -3.85
N VAL A 13 -6.78 2.42 -4.75
CA VAL A 13 -7.58 1.21 -4.86
C VAL A 13 -7.42 0.62 -6.24
N GLY A 14 -7.76 -0.65 -6.35
CA GLY A 14 -7.69 -1.32 -7.65
C GLY A 14 -6.39 -2.05 -7.90
N ALA A 15 -5.42 -1.91 -7.01
CA ALA A 15 -4.18 -2.66 -7.15
C ALA A 15 -4.38 -4.06 -6.59
N LYS A 16 -3.83 -5.05 -7.28
CA LYS A 16 -3.87 -6.40 -6.76
C LYS A 16 -2.72 -6.63 -5.79
N SER A 17 -1.58 -6.08 -6.11
CA SER A 17 -0.37 -6.23 -5.33
C SER A 17 0.46 -4.98 -5.51
N LEU A 18 1.68 -5.01 -4.99
CA LEU A 18 2.62 -3.92 -5.19
C LEU A 18 3.79 -4.43 -6.00
N GLY A 19 4.12 -3.67 -7.03
CA GLY A 19 5.40 -3.78 -7.69
C GLY A 19 5.60 -4.88 -8.71
N ALA A 20 4.83 -5.92 -8.69
CA ALA A 20 5.20 -7.08 -9.47
C ALA A 20 4.15 -7.63 -10.40
N TYR A 21 2.94 -7.10 -10.37
CA TYR A 21 1.87 -7.75 -11.12
C TYR A 21 1.59 -7.09 -12.45
N GLY A 22 1.56 -5.77 -12.51
CA GLY A 22 1.26 -5.07 -13.74
C GLY A 22 1.70 -3.63 -13.65
N GLY A 23 1.32 -2.85 -14.66
CA GLY A 23 1.76 -1.46 -14.74
C GLY A 23 1.26 -0.61 -13.59
N TYR A 24 0.01 -0.80 -13.19
CA TYR A 24 -0.55 0.00 -12.11
C TYR A 24 0.12 -0.34 -10.79
N GLU A 25 0.35 -1.62 -10.54
CA GLU A 25 0.99 -2.06 -9.31
C GLU A 25 2.43 -1.57 -9.23
N THR A 26 3.13 -1.61 -10.35
CA THR A 26 4.48 -1.09 -10.41
C THR A 26 4.49 0.42 -10.18
N PHE A 27 3.51 1.11 -10.74
CA PHE A 27 3.39 2.55 -10.55
C PHE A 27 3.18 2.88 -9.08
N ILE A 28 2.28 2.16 -8.40
CA ILE A 28 2.01 2.42 -6.98
C ILE A 28 3.27 2.14 -6.14
N TYR A 29 3.99 1.08 -6.46
CA TYR A 29 5.22 0.77 -5.73
C TYR A 29 6.21 1.92 -5.85
N LYS A 30 6.42 2.41 -7.07
CA LYS A 30 7.37 3.50 -7.28
C LYS A 30 6.88 4.80 -6.67
N LEU A 31 5.59 5.05 -6.73
CA LEU A 31 5.02 6.27 -6.16
C LEU A 31 5.19 6.31 -4.65
N THR A 32 4.88 5.22 -3.97
CA THR A 32 5.04 5.17 -2.52
C THR A 32 6.51 5.22 -2.13
N GLU A 33 7.36 4.56 -2.91
CA GLU A 33 8.80 4.61 -2.66
C GLU A 33 9.32 6.04 -2.80
N TYR A 34 8.89 6.72 -3.83
CA TYR A 34 9.33 8.09 -4.08
C TYR A 34 8.92 9.04 -2.96
N HIS A 35 7.73 8.85 -2.41
CA HIS A 35 7.19 9.74 -1.39
C HIS A 35 7.36 9.21 0.03
N GLN A 36 8.16 8.18 0.23
CA GLN A 36 8.20 7.53 1.54
C GLN A 36 8.68 8.44 2.67
N ASN A 37 9.42 9.48 2.33
CA ASN A 37 9.91 10.42 3.33
C ASN A 37 9.14 11.73 3.36
N ASN A 38 8.01 11.79 2.66
CA ASN A 38 7.21 13.01 2.62
C ASN A 38 6.23 12.99 3.77
N ALA A 39 6.50 13.82 4.77
CA ALA A 39 5.68 13.85 5.99
C ALA A 39 4.28 14.38 5.76
N LYS A 40 4.01 14.97 4.60
CA LYS A 40 2.70 15.55 4.32
C LYS A 40 1.79 14.61 3.55
N LEU A 41 2.30 13.45 3.15
CA LEU A 41 1.52 12.48 2.40
C LEU A 41 1.51 11.15 3.13
N LYS A 42 0.34 10.55 3.21
CA LYS A 42 0.21 9.19 3.73
C LYS A 42 -0.63 8.40 2.75
N TYR A 43 -0.01 7.42 2.13
CA TYR A 43 -0.71 6.55 1.19
C TYR A 43 -1.33 5.38 1.92
N HIS A 44 -2.52 5.02 1.49
CA HIS A 44 -3.22 3.83 1.96
C HIS A 44 -3.54 3.00 0.74
N VAL A 45 -2.99 1.80 0.67
CA VAL A 45 -3.08 0.97 -0.52
C VAL A 45 -3.92 -0.25 -0.22
N ALA A 46 -5.00 -0.41 -0.95
CA ALA A 46 -5.84 -1.58 -0.83
C ALA A 46 -5.32 -2.66 -1.77
N CYS A 47 -4.91 -3.78 -1.22
CA CYS A 47 -4.36 -4.89 -1.99
C CYS A 47 -5.31 -6.07 -1.95
N LYS A 48 -5.20 -6.92 -2.96
CA LYS A 48 -6.02 -8.12 -3.04
C LYS A 48 -5.46 -9.17 -2.07
N ALA A 49 -6.33 -9.75 -1.27
CA ALA A 49 -5.92 -10.70 -0.24
C ALA A 49 -5.86 -12.13 -0.74
N ASN A 50 -6.57 -12.44 -1.82
CA ASN A 50 -6.71 -13.81 -2.27
C ASN A 50 -6.80 -13.88 -3.78
N GLY A 51 -6.55 -15.05 -4.32
CA GLY A 51 -6.66 -15.28 -5.76
C GLY A 51 -5.43 -14.84 -6.53
N ASP A 52 -5.57 -14.80 -7.84
CA ASP A 52 -4.45 -14.45 -8.71
C ASP A 52 -3.99 -13.02 -8.50
N GLY A 53 -2.69 -12.86 -8.40
CA GLY A 53 -2.10 -11.53 -8.25
C GLY A 53 -2.26 -10.94 -6.86
N CYS A 54 -2.63 -11.74 -5.87
CA CYS A 54 -2.79 -11.23 -4.52
C CYS A 54 -1.45 -10.76 -3.95
N MET A 55 -1.56 -9.90 -2.95
CA MET A 55 -0.37 -9.34 -2.32
C MET A 55 0.32 -10.38 -1.47
N ASP A 56 1.63 -10.47 -1.63
CA ASP A 56 2.47 -11.30 -0.80
C ASP A 56 3.61 -10.43 -0.28
N GLU A 57 3.41 -9.89 0.90
CA GLU A 57 4.36 -8.95 1.46
C GLU A 57 5.69 -9.59 1.81
N SER A 58 5.72 -10.92 1.92
CA SER A 58 6.98 -11.60 2.23
C SER A 58 8.01 -11.46 1.12
N LYS A 59 7.58 -11.04 -0.06
CA LYS A 59 8.49 -10.85 -1.19
C LYS A 59 9.16 -9.49 -1.21
N PHE A 60 8.86 -8.64 -0.25
CA PHE A 60 9.39 -7.28 -0.23
C PHE A 60 10.23 -7.06 1.02
N ASP A 61 11.31 -6.31 0.86
CA ASP A 61 12.12 -5.88 1.99
C ASP A 61 11.50 -4.63 2.62
N GLY A 62 11.74 -4.48 3.91
CA GLY A 62 11.32 -3.26 4.58
C GLY A 62 9.85 -3.22 4.97
N VAL A 63 9.20 -4.35 4.93
CA VAL A 63 7.81 -4.44 5.34
C VAL A 63 7.70 -4.55 6.85
N THR A 64 6.83 -3.75 7.44
CA THR A 64 6.50 -3.86 8.86
C THR A 64 5.09 -4.40 8.97
N LYS A 65 4.97 -5.60 9.50
CA LYS A 65 3.65 -6.23 9.62
C LYS A 65 2.92 -5.66 10.82
N ILE A 66 1.67 -5.25 10.60
CA ILE A 66 0.83 -4.73 11.68
C ILE A 66 -0.06 -5.84 12.21
N ASN A 67 -0.72 -6.56 11.32
CA ASN A 67 -1.53 -7.73 11.68
C ASN A 67 -1.67 -8.59 10.43
N ASP A 68 -2.58 -9.56 10.45
CA ASP A 68 -2.70 -10.51 9.34
C ASP A 68 -3.15 -9.85 8.05
N HIS A 69 -3.75 -8.68 8.13
CA HIS A 69 -4.32 -8.01 6.95
C HIS A 69 -3.68 -6.67 6.65
N GLU A 70 -2.81 -6.18 7.52
CA GLU A 70 -2.25 -4.84 7.39
C GLU A 70 -0.75 -4.85 7.57
N PHE A 71 -0.09 -4.02 6.80
CA PHE A 71 1.35 -3.86 6.91
C PHE A 71 1.74 -2.48 6.40
N GLU A 72 2.99 -2.11 6.62
CA GLU A 72 3.55 -0.88 6.08
C GLU A 72 4.71 -1.20 5.18
N LEU A 73 4.75 -0.52 4.05
CA LEU A 73 5.87 -0.57 3.10
C LEU A 73 6.05 0.83 2.55
N HIS A 74 7.29 1.31 2.49
CA HIS A 74 7.57 2.68 2.05
C HIS A 74 6.81 3.71 2.87
N ASN A 75 6.61 3.43 4.15
CA ASN A 75 5.84 4.29 5.03
C ASN A 75 4.39 4.47 4.58
N ALA A 76 3.92 3.61 3.71
CA ALA A 76 2.54 3.60 3.26
C ALA A 76 1.79 2.49 3.99
N HIS A 77 0.56 2.80 4.36
CA HIS A 77 -0.31 1.83 5.01
C HIS A 77 -0.94 0.95 3.93
N CYS A 78 -0.67 -0.34 4.01
CA CYS A 78 -1.19 -1.30 3.03
C CYS A 78 -2.12 -2.26 3.75
N PHE A 79 -3.24 -2.55 3.13
CA PHE A 79 -4.19 -3.49 3.74
C PHE A 79 -4.73 -4.43 2.67
N LYS A 80 -4.97 -5.65 3.09
CA LYS A 80 -5.42 -6.70 2.18
C LYS A 80 -6.91 -6.92 2.39
N ILE A 81 -7.65 -6.92 1.31
CA ILE A 81 -9.08 -7.14 1.36
C ILE A 81 -9.44 -8.32 0.47
N ASP A 82 -10.45 -9.05 0.90
CA ASP A 82 -10.98 -10.13 0.10
C ASP A 82 -11.86 -9.54 -1.01
N VAL A 83 -11.60 -10.02 -2.21
CA VAL A 83 -12.37 -9.57 -3.36
C VAL A 83 -13.42 -10.62 -3.67
N PRO A 84 -14.70 -10.25 -3.70
CA PRO A 84 -15.73 -11.22 -4.02
C PRO A 84 -15.53 -11.79 -5.42
N GLN A 85 -15.84 -13.07 -5.53
CA GLN A 85 -15.86 -13.73 -6.82
C GLN A 85 -17.23 -13.56 -7.42
N ILE A 86 -17.26 -13.07 -8.62
CA ILE A 86 -18.55 -12.87 -9.31
C ILE A 86 -18.66 -13.84 -10.46
#